data_962d19990bbe1b98b70ee4e286d8f694
#
_entry.id   962d19990bbe1b98b70ee4e286d8f694
#
_cell.length_a   1.000
_cell.length_b   1.000
_cell.length_c   1.000
_cell.angle_alpha   90.00
_cell.angle_beta   90.00
_cell.angle_gamma   90.00
#
_symmetry.space_group_name_H-M   'P 1'
#
loop_
_entity.id
_entity.type
_entity.pdbx_description
1 polymer ?
#
loop_
_entity_poly.entity_id
_entity_poly.type
_entity_poly.pdbx_seq_one_letter_code
_entity_poly.pdbx_strand_id
1 'polypeptide(L)'
;IVVKAPGYRVVEATVPESLTLDVTLEPLVVRAIYINAVVASRPEALEERLQLVDRTELNAVVVDLKDSTGQVYYDTSVALAHEIGAVRPVLRPAELVQRLKARGIYTIARIVVFEDPILAEARPEWAIKDRTTGQAWRTWNGVAWVNAYRREVWDYNIALAREAASFGFDEIQLDYIRFPTDGPLQKADYGVPHTAENRTAAIAEFLKRVHEALLPTRASLGADIFGLTVWELSDSGIGQHLETIVQHVDYVCPMLYPSHFWAGSLGFEIPNDHPYEVMLWSLENGLSRVPEARKKFRPWLQDFSYGPGKPYGAEEVRAQIKAVYDAGLDSWMLWNADNVYHEEALEPGAS
;
A
#
# COMPACT_ATOMS: atom_id res chain seq x y z
N ILE A 1 18.13 14.73 14.84
CA ILE A 1 17.66 13.35 14.74
C ILE A 1 16.16 13.30 14.44
N VAL A 2 15.75 12.24 13.78
CA VAL A 2 14.34 11.90 13.55
C VAL A 2 14.00 10.69 14.40
N VAL A 3 12.94 10.78 15.21
CA VAL A 3 12.44 9.69 16.06
C VAL A 3 11.12 9.21 15.46
N LYS A 4 11.06 7.94 15.09
CA LYS A 4 9.88 7.28 14.49
C LYS A 4 9.53 6.03 15.30
N ALA A 5 8.24 5.82 15.51
CA ALA A 5 7.70 4.57 16.03
C ALA A 5 6.32 4.32 15.41
N PRO A 6 5.99 3.08 15.01
CA PRO A 6 4.67 2.74 14.48
C PRO A 6 3.54 3.13 15.44
N GLY A 7 2.50 3.77 14.92
CA GLY A 7 1.36 4.25 15.70
C GLY A 7 1.61 5.56 16.46
N TYR A 8 2.70 6.27 16.16
CA TYR A 8 3.02 7.56 16.76
C TYR A 8 3.45 8.60 15.72
N ARG A 9 3.25 9.88 16.06
CA ARG A 9 3.73 11.00 15.25
C ARG A 9 5.25 11.06 15.25
N VAL A 10 5.82 11.34 14.10
CA VAL A 10 7.27 11.52 13.92
C VAL A 10 7.72 12.81 14.62
N VAL A 11 8.78 12.74 15.40
CA VAL A 11 9.37 13.88 16.11
C VAL A 11 10.77 14.16 15.57
N GLU A 12 11.05 15.42 15.27
CA GLU A 12 12.41 15.91 15.03
C GLU A 12 12.94 16.61 16.27
N ALA A 13 14.13 16.27 16.65
CA ALA A 13 14.77 16.86 17.82
C ALA A 13 16.28 17.13 17.58
N THR A 14 16.78 18.17 18.22
CA THR A 14 18.21 18.43 18.27
C THR A 14 18.82 17.68 19.45
N VAL A 15 19.91 16.96 19.21
CA VAL A 15 20.63 16.28 20.29
C VAL A 15 21.28 17.33 21.19
N PRO A 16 20.97 17.36 22.50
CA PRO A 16 21.57 18.30 23.42
C PRO A 16 23.05 17.94 23.73
N GLU A 17 23.80 18.88 24.29
CA GLU A 17 25.22 18.66 24.67
C GLU A 17 25.37 17.52 25.68
N SER A 18 24.35 17.25 26.51
CA SER A 18 24.32 16.14 27.47
C SER A 18 24.30 14.75 26.79
N LEU A 19 24.08 14.69 25.45
CA LEU A 19 23.91 13.46 24.67
C LEU A 19 22.73 12.58 25.13
N THR A 20 21.88 13.07 26.03
CA THR A 20 20.66 12.38 26.48
C THR A 20 19.45 13.20 26.07
N LEU A 21 18.48 12.54 25.40
CA LEU A 21 17.26 13.15 24.91
C LEU A 21 16.08 12.27 25.27
N ASP A 22 15.17 12.82 26.10
CA ASP A 22 13.88 12.21 26.36
C ASP A 22 12.85 12.74 25.36
N VAL A 23 12.17 11.83 24.63
CA VAL A 23 11.17 12.17 23.64
C VAL A 23 9.85 11.52 23.99
N THR A 24 8.81 12.34 24.17
CA THR A 24 7.43 11.84 24.29
C THR A 24 6.81 11.81 22.92
N LEU A 25 6.32 10.63 22.49
CA LEU A 25 5.63 10.44 21.23
C LEU A 25 4.12 10.55 21.41
N GLU A 26 3.46 11.30 20.54
CA GLU A 26 2.01 11.41 20.48
C GLU A 26 1.42 10.26 19.65
N PRO A 27 0.34 9.60 20.09
CA PRO A 27 -0.34 8.60 19.28
C PRO A 27 -0.79 9.16 17.92
N LEU A 28 -0.69 8.33 16.89
CA LEU A 28 -1.14 8.63 15.54
C LEU A 28 -2.21 7.62 15.13
N VAL A 29 -3.44 8.12 14.92
CA VAL A 29 -4.53 7.39 14.30
C VAL A 29 -4.67 7.87 12.87
N VAL A 30 -4.74 6.95 11.89
CA VAL A 30 -4.86 7.27 10.47
C VAL A 30 -6.12 6.62 9.90
N ARG A 31 -7.02 7.45 9.39
CA ARG A 31 -8.25 7.06 8.71
C ARG A 31 -8.25 7.73 7.35
N ALA A 32 -7.97 6.95 6.30
CA ALA A 32 -7.66 7.49 4.98
C ALA A 32 -8.66 7.08 3.92
N ILE A 33 -8.72 7.89 2.86
CA ILE A 33 -9.29 7.51 1.56
C ILE A 33 -8.18 7.47 0.52
N TYR A 34 -8.35 6.61 -0.48
CA TYR A 34 -7.52 6.58 -1.68
C TYR A 34 -7.97 7.63 -2.69
N ILE A 35 -7.01 8.32 -3.30
CA ILE A 35 -7.24 9.30 -4.39
C ILE A 35 -6.25 8.99 -5.52
N ASN A 36 -6.75 8.58 -6.68
CA ASN A 36 -5.88 8.34 -7.84
C ASN A 36 -5.26 9.64 -8.37
N ALA A 37 -4.15 9.53 -9.08
CA ALA A 37 -3.39 10.69 -9.57
C ALA A 37 -4.21 11.63 -10.47
N VAL A 38 -5.17 11.10 -11.26
CA VAL A 38 -6.01 11.90 -12.14
C VAL A 38 -6.99 12.76 -11.36
N VAL A 39 -7.62 12.21 -10.33
CA VAL A 39 -8.50 12.96 -9.42
C VAL A 39 -7.69 13.98 -8.62
N ALA A 40 -6.53 13.58 -8.08
CA ALA A 40 -5.64 14.46 -7.33
C ALA A 40 -5.10 15.64 -8.17
N SER A 41 -4.99 15.48 -9.50
CA SER A 41 -4.53 16.53 -10.41
C SER A 41 -5.59 17.57 -10.78
N ARG A 42 -6.88 17.31 -10.51
CA ARG A 42 -8.00 18.19 -10.85
C ARG A 42 -8.45 18.97 -9.61
N PRO A 43 -8.31 20.31 -9.60
CA PRO A 43 -8.55 21.11 -8.39
C PRO A 43 -9.93 20.91 -7.76
N GLU A 44 -11.00 20.86 -8.58
CA GLU A 44 -12.37 20.69 -8.09
C GLU A 44 -12.62 19.27 -7.57
N ALA A 45 -12.15 18.26 -8.30
CA ALA A 45 -12.31 16.86 -7.91
C ALA A 45 -11.52 16.53 -6.63
N LEU A 46 -10.30 17.06 -6.50
CA LEU A 46 -9.54 16.95 -5.27
C LEU A 46 -10.24 17.66 -4.10
N GLU A 47 -10.74 18.90 -4.33
CA GLU A 47 -11.42 19.68 -3.29
C GLU A 47 -12.64 18.97 -2.74
N GLU A 48 -13.44 18.34 -3.59
CA GLU A 48 -14.61 17.54 -3.17
C GLU A 48 -14.20 16.41 -2.21
N ARG A 49 -13.08 15.70 -2.47
CA ARG A 49 -12.55 14.65 -1.56
C ARG A 49 -11.99 15.23 -0.27
N LEU A 50 -11.33 16.38 -0.35
CA LEU A 50 -10.83 17.06 0.85
C LEU A 50 -11.97 17.59 1.73
N GLN A 51 -13.08 18.05 1.15
CA GLN A 51 -14.27 18.41 1.90
C GLN A 51 -14.90 17.20 2.62
N LEU A 52 -14.84 15.99 2.03
CA LEU A 52 -15.24 14.78 2.72
C LEU A 52 -14.33 14.50 3.94
N VAL A 53 -13.02 14.66 3.79
CA VAL A 53 -12.08 14.53 4.92
C VAL A 53 -12.38 15.57 6.01
N ASP A 54 -12.65 16.83 5.63
CA ASP A 54 -12.90 17.90 6.59
C ASP A 54 -14.20 17.69 7.41
N ARG A 55 -15.21 16.99 6.83
CA ARG A 55 -16.53 16.81 7.48
C ARG A 55 -16.64 15.54 8.30
N THR A 56 -15.71 14.60 8.12
CA THR A 56 -15.81 13.26 8.69
C THR A 56 -14.65 12.92 9.60
N GLU A 57 -14.65 11.70 10.15
CA GLU A 57 -13.56 11.14 10.96
C GLU A 57 -12.27 10.88 10.17
N LEU A 58 -12.27 11.09 8.86
CA LEU A 58 -11.10 10.96 8.01
C LEU A 58 -10.06 12.04 8.35
N ASN A 59 -8.79 11.67 8.28
CA ASN A 59 -7.67 12.58 8.58
C ASN A 59 -6.45 12.35 7.70
N ALA A 60 -6.59 11.51 6.67
CA ALA A 60 -5.48 11.14 5.82
C ALA A 60 -5.94 10.87 4.38
N VAL A 61 -5.01 10.97 3.45
CA VAL A 61 -5.21 10.57 2.05
C VAL A 61 -4.05 9.75 1.53
N VAL A 62 -4.36 8.74 0.71
CA VAL A 62 -3.39 7.95 -0.06
C VAL A 62 -3.46 8.42 -1.50
N VAL A 63 -2.34 8.86 -2.08
CA VAL A 63 -2.29 9.37 -3.47
C VAL A 63 -1.30 8.57 -4.30
N ASP A 64 -1.71 8.14 -5.50
CA ASP A 64 -0.80 7.49 -6.44
C ASP A 64 0.26 8.45 -6.94
N LEU A 65 1.53 8.11 -6.74
CA LEU A 65 2.66 8.70 -7.46
C LEU A 65 3.13 7.80 -8.61
N LYS A 66 2.94 6.48 -8.47
CA LYS A 66 3.16 5.50 -9.55
C LYS A 66 2.13 4.39 -9.41
N ASP A 67 1.40 4.09 -10.49
CA ASP A 67 0.36 3.06 -10.49
C ASP A 67 0.78 1.75 -11.20
N SER A 68 -0.14 0.79 -11.31
CA SER A 68 0.10 -0.53 -11.94
C SER A 68 0.25 -0.48 -13.47
N THR A 69 0.06 0.66 -14.11
CA THR A 69 0.42 0.86 -15.52
C THR A 69 1.91 1.14 -15.68
N GLY A 70 2.65 1.36 -14.60
CA GLY A 70 4.05 1.77 -14.57
C GLY A 70 4.24 3.28 -14.76
N GLN A 71 3.15 4.08 -14.86
CA GLN A 71 3.24 5.53 -15.02
C GLN A 71 3.64 6.21 -13.71
N VAL A 72 4.61 7.13 -13.80
CA VAL A 72 5.01 8.06 -12.74
C VAL A 72 4.33 9.40 -12.99
N TYR A 73 3.47 9.82 -12.07
CA TYR A 73 2.52 10.91 -12.30
C TYR A 73 3.05 12.31 -12.01
N TYR A 74 4.35 12.48 -11.86
CA TYR A 74 5.01 13.77 -11.63
C TYR A 74 6.32 13.85 -12.42
N ASP A 75 6.85 15.05 -12.58
CA ASP A 75 8.17 15.30 -13.19
C ASP A 75 9.25 14.88 -12.18
N THR A 76 9.70 13.63 -12.30
CA THR A 76 10.65 13.02 -11.39
C THR A 76 12.10 13.32 -11.79
N SER A 77 13.00 13.42 -10.80
CA SER A 77 14.45 13.50 -11.06
C SER A 77 15.09 12.13 -11.35
N VAL A 78 14.36 11.05 -11.24
CA VAL A 78 14.84 9.69 -11.49
C VAL A 78 15.00 9.47 -13.00
N ALA A 79 16.24 9.54 -13.49
CA ALA A 79 16.56 9.50 -14.92
C ALA A 79 15.95 8.30 -15.65
N LEU A 80 15.97 7.12 -15.02
CA LEU A 80 15.40 5.90 -15.61
C LEU A 80 13.93 6.04 -15.95
N ALA A 81 13.12 6.77 -15.16
CA ALA A 81 11.70 6.98 -15.46
C ALA A 81 11.50 7.74 -16.77
N HIS A 82 12.35 8.70 -17.07
CA HIS A 82 12.35 9.42 -18.36
C HIS A 82 12.85 8.54 -19.50
N GLU A 83 13.93 7.80 -19.28
CA GLU A 83 14.51 6.90 -20.29
C GLU A 83 13.52 5.84 -20.79
N ILE A 84 12.70 5.29 -19.88
CA ILE A 84 11.71 4.26 -20.21
C ILE A 84 10.35 4.84 -20.65
N GLY A 85 10.19 6.18 -20.65
CA GLY A 85 8.94 6.83 -21.02
C GLY A 85 7.81 6.67 -19.97
N ALA A 86 8.15 6.45 -18.70
CA ALA A 86 7.17 6.28 -17.63
C ALA A 86 6.55 7.59 -17.12
N VAL A 87 7.18 8.73 -17.38
CA VAL A 87 6.79 10.02 -16.81
C VAL A 87 5.52 10.58 -17.48
N ARG A 88 4.49 10.82 -16.66
CA ARG A 88 3.24 11.50 -17.01
C ARG A 88 2.97 12.62 -15.99
N PRO A 89 3.55 13.81 -16.13
CA PRO A 89 3.63 14.81 -15.07
C PRO A 89 2.31 15.58 -14.91
N VAL A 90 1.30 14.96 -14.30
CA VAL A 90 0.00 15.58 -13.99
C VAL A 90 -0.06 16.12 -12.56
N LEU A 91 0.82 15.65 -11.67
CA LEU A 91 0.90 16.07 -10.28
C LEU A 91 2.11 16.98 -10.03
N ARG A 92 1.95 17.84 -9.02
CA ARG A 92 3.02 18.61 -8.39
C ARG A 92 3.10 18.20 -6.92
N PRO A 93 3.86 17.12 -6.59
CA PRO A 93 3.77 16.49 -5.27
C PRO A 93 4.08 17.43 -4.11
N ALA A 94 5.07 18.30 -4.22
CA ALA A 94 5.42 19.24 -3.15
C ALA A 94 4.28 20.25 -2.86
N GLU A 95 3.64 20.80 -3.91
CA GLU A 95 2.50 21.72 -3.77
C GLU A 95 1.29 20.97 -3.18
N LEU A 96 1.04 19.73 -3.63
CA LEU A 96 -0.02 18.88 -3.12
C LEU A 96 0.17 18.60 -1.62
N VAL A 97 1.35 18.15 -1.22
CA VAL A 97 1.67 17.87 0.19
C VAL A 97 1.50 19.14 1.05
N GLN A 98 1.99 20.28 0.57
CA GLN A 98 1.81 21.56 1.29
C GLN A 98 0.33 21.89 1.51
N ARG A 99 -0.50 21.73 0.46
CA ARG A 99 -1.96 21.97 0.54
C ARG A 99 -2.65 21.04 1.53
N LEU A 100 -2.30 19.75 1.52
CA LEU A 100 -2.86 18.75 2.41
C LEU A 100 -2.44 18.99 3.87
N LYS A 101 -1.18 19.27 4.10
CA LYS A 101 -0.65 19.54 5.46
C LYS A 101 -1.19 20.84 6.05
N ALA A 102 -1.50 21.85 5.22
CA ALA A 102 -2.16 23.08 5.69
C ALA A 102 -3.57 22.81 6.27
N ARG A 103 -4.18 21.66 5.95
CA ARG A 103 -5.46 21.17 6.53
C ARG A 103 -5.25 20.14 7.65
N GLY A 104 -4.01 19.88 8.06
CA GLY A 104 -3.71 18.85 9.06
C GLY A 104 -3.85 17.41 8.56
N ILE A 105 -3.95 17.19 7.24
CA ILE A 105 -4.14 15.88 6.63
C ILE A 105 -2.82 15.12 6.58
N TYR A 106 -2.81 13.87 7.08
CA TYR A 106 -1.69 12.93 6.95
C TYR A 106 -1.60 12.43 5.51
N THR A 107 -0.41 12.45 4.94
CA THR A 107 -0.17 12.26 3.52
C THR A 107 0.58 10.97 3.22
N ILE A 108 -0.02 10.09 2.42
CA ILE A 108 0.55 8.79 2.03
C ILE A 108 0.77 8.79 0.52
N ALA A 109 2.02 8.56 0.08
CA ALA A 109 2.35 8.37 -1.32
C ALA A 109 2.32 6.87 -1.67
N ARG A 110 1.44 6.45 -2.57
CA ARG A 110 1.39 5.06 -3.04
C ARG A 110 2.26 4.89 -4.28
N ILE A 111 3.09 3.83 -4.27
CA ILE A 111 3.98 3.43 -5.35
C ILE A 111 3.77 1.94 -5.63
N VAL A 112 3.29 1.61 -6.82
CA VAL A 112 3.21 0.23 -7.31
C VAL A 112 4.59 -0.22 -7.76
N VAL A 113 5.01 -1.44 -7.35
CA VAL A 113 6.41 -1.87 -7.48
C VAL A 113 6.61 -2.86 -8.62
N PHE A 114 6.14 -4.10 -8.50
CA PHE A 114 6.54 -5.18 -9.42
C PHE A 114 5.57 -5.41 -10.59
N GLU A 115 4.33 -4.91 -10.52
CA GLU A 115 3.47 -4.79 -11.70
C GLU A 115 3.81 -3.48 -12.42
N ASP A 116 4.81 -3.54 -13.31
CA ASP A 116 5.33 -2.40 -14.05
C ASP A 116 5.59 -2.79 -15.50
N PRO A 117 4.55 -2.75 -16.35
CA PRO A 117 4.68 -3.13 -17.76
C PRO A 117 5.60 -2.18 -18.54
N ILE A 118 5.67 -0.90 -18.20
CA ILE A 118 6.54 0.06 -18.88
C ILE A 118 8.01 -0.32 -18.67
N LEU A 119 8.41 -0.57 -17.42
CA LEU A 119 9.78 -0.99 -17.10
C LEU A 119 10.08 -2.38 -17.70
N ALA A 120 9.13 -3.33 -17.62
CA ALA A 120 9.30 -4.67 -18.13
C ALA A 120 9.50 -4.69 -19.66
N GLU A 121 8.83 -3.78 -20.39
CA GLU A 121 8.95 -3.67 -21.86
C GLU A 121 10.21 -2.90 -22.25
N ALA A 122 10.55 -1.83 -21.53
CA ALA A 122 11.73 -1.01 -21.81
C ALA A 122 13.04 -1.69 -21.41
N ARG A 123 13.00 -2.58 -20.41
CA ARG A 123 14.15 -3.35 -19.91
C ARG A 123 13.80 -4.84 -19.85
N PRO A 124 13.69 -5.51 -21.02
CA PRO A 124 13.29 -6.92 -21.07
C PRO A 124 14.17 -7.83 -20.23
N GLU A 125 15.44 -7.50 -19.99
CA GLU A 125 16.37 -8.25 -19.14
C GLU A 125 16.00 -8.20 -17.66
N TRP A 126 15.13 -7.29 -17.24
CA TRP A 126 14.61 -7.18 -15.88
C TRP A 126 13.19 -7.73 -15.74
N ALA A 127 12.56 -8.10 -16.85
CA ALA A 127 11.23 -8.73 -16.86
C ALA A 127 11.29 -10.20 -16.46
N ILE A 128 10.16 -10.71 -15.95
CA ILE A 128 9.91 -12.15 -15.91
C ILE A 128 9.91 -12.65 -17.35
N LYS A 129 10.55 -13.80 -17.64
CA LYS A 129 10.62 -14.36 -18.98
C LYS A 129 9.59 -15.47 -19.19
N ASP A 130 9.03 -15.56 -20.36
CA ASP A 130 8.35 -16.78 -20.82
C ASP A 130 9.41 -17.79 -21.23
N ARG A 131 9.51 -18.91 -20.52
CA ARG A 131 10.53 -19.95 -20.77
C ARG A 131 10.43 -20.62 -22.14
N THR A 132 9.27 -20.48 -22.82
CA THR A 132 9.06 -21.05 -24.14
C THR A 132 9.56 -20.14 -25.24
N THR A 133 9.35 -18.81 -25.09
CA THR A 133 9.65 -17.82 -26.13
C THR A 133 10.87 -16.97 -25.83
N GLY A 134 11.31 -16.90 -24.57
CA GLY A 134 12.35 -15.99 -24.08
C GLY A 134 11.95 -14.53 -24.03
N GLN A 135 10.70 -14.18 -24.43
CA GLN A 135 10.15 -12.85 -24.36
C GLN A 135 9.68 -12.52 -22.94
N ALA A 136 9.24 -11.26 -22.70
CA ALA A 136 8.60 -10.88 -21.44
C ALA A 136 7.35 -11.74 -21.22
N TRP A 137 7.26 -12.39 -20.06
CA TRP A 137 6.07 -13.12 -19.64
C TRP A 137 4.93 -12.16 -19.35
N ARG A 138 3.69 -12.59 -19.62
CA ARG A 138 2.50 -11.77 -19.46
C ARG A 138 1.38 -12.54 -18.77
N THR A 139 0.58 -11.81 -18.00
CA THR A 139 -0.70 -12.29 -17.45
C THR A 139 -1.70 -12.60 -18.56
N TRP A 140 -2.86 -13.17 -18.21
CA TRP A 140 -3.94 -13.42 -19.18
C TRP A 140 -4.45 -12.14 -19.84
N ASN A 141 -4.37 -11.00 -19.15
CA ASN A 141 -4.74 -9.69 -19.67
C ASN A 141 -3.60 -8.99 -20.45
N GLY A 142 -2.49 -9.69 -20.69
CA GLY A 142 -1.38 -9.18 -21.49
C GLY A 142 -0.42 -8.25 -20.74
N VAL A 143 -0.55 -8.10 -19.42
CA VAL A 143 0.31 -7.24 -18.59
C VAL A 143 1.65 -7.92 -18.33
N ALA A 144 2.74 -7.25 -18.67
CA ALA A 144 4.09 -7.70 -18.36
C ALA A 144 4.48 -7.30 -16.94
N TRP A 145 5.27 -8.16 -16.27
CA TRP A 145 5.75 -7.90 -14.92
C TRP A 145 7.27 -7.86 -14.89
N VAL A 146 7.82 -6.99 -14.06
CA VAL A 146 9.24 -7.01 -13.73
C VAL A 146 9.55 -8.17 -12.78
N ASN A 147 10.77 -8.65 -12.84
CA ASN A 147 11.23 -9.75 -12.00
C ASN A 147 11.65 -9.24 -10.61
N ALA A 148 10.91 -9.60 -9.58
CA ALA A 148 11.15 -9.17 -8.21
C ALA A 148 12.51 -9.64 -7.62
N TYR A 149 13.23 -10.52 -8.29
CA TYR A 149 14.61 -10.87 -7.91
C TYR A 149 15.66 -9.90 -8.45
N ARG A 150 15.29 -8.96 -9.34
CA ARG A 150 16.22 -8.01 -9.94
C ARG A 150 16.46 -6.80 -9.05
N ARG A 151 17.70 -6.61 -8.67
CA ARG A 151 18.08 -5.49 -7.80
C ARG A 151 17.97 -4.13 -8.50
N GLU A 152 18.16 -4.09 -9.80
CA GLU A 152 17.98 -2.90 -10.62
C GLU A 152 16.52 -2.38 -10.56
N VAL A 153 15.54 -3.28 -10.49
CA VAL A 153 14.13 -2.94 -10.26
C VAL A 153 13.94 -2.36 -8.86
N TRP A 154 14.63 -2.91 -7.86
CA TRP A 154 14.59 -2.38 -6.49
C TRP A 154 15.16 -0.97 -6.43
N ASP A 155 16.34 -0.75 -7.00
CA ASP A 155 17.03 0.54 -6.99
C ASP A 155 16.19 1.64 -7.65
N TYR A 156 15.47 1.33 -8.74
CA TYR A 156 14.52 2.23 -9.37
C TYR A 156 13.38 2.65 -8.42
N ASN A 157 12.70 1.68 -7.80
CA ASN A 157 11.58 1.98 -6.89
C ASN A 157 12.05 2.61 -5.57
N ILE A 158 13.24 2.27 -5.07
CA ILE A 158 13.87 2.95 -3.92
C ILE A 158 14.16 4.42 -4.24
N ALA A 159 14.64 4.72 -5.45
CA ALA A 159 14.89 6.10 -5.86
C ALA A 159 13.59 6.92 -5.88
N LEU A 160 12.50 6.38 -6.44
CA LEU A 160 11.18 7.01 -6.42
C LEU A 160 10.66 7.20 -4.99
N ALA A 161 10.81 6.20 -4.11
CA ALA A 161 10.39 6.27 -2.72
C ALA A 161 11.13 7.37 -1.94
N ARG A 162 12.45 7.49 -2.13
CA ARG A 162 13.26 8.56 -1.53
C ARG A 162 12.86 9.94 -2.04
N GLU A 163 12.60 10.05 -3.33
CA GLU A 163 12.15 11.31 -3.93
C GLU A 163 10.77 11.71 -3.38
N ALA A 164 9.82 10.77 -3.29
CA ALA A 164 8.51 11.00 -2.68
C ALA A 164 8.64 11.48 -1.22
N ALA A 165 9.51 10.86 -0.43
CA ALA A 165 9.79 11.31 0.93
C ALA A 165 10.36 12.75 0.98
N SER A 166 11.15 13.14 -0.03
CA SER A 166 11.73 14.50 -0.11
C SER A 166 10.68 15.59 -0.40
N PHE A 167 9.54 15.25 -0.99
CA PHE A 167 8.40 16.15 -1.16
C PHE A 167 7.65 16.41 0.14
N GLY A 168 7.94 15.63 1.19
CA GLY A 168 7.37 15.81 2.51
C GLY A 168 6.16 14.91 2.81
N PHE A 169 5.90 13.87 2.04
CA PHE A 169 4.92 12.85 2.42
C PHE A 169 5.27 12.24 3.78
N ASP A 170 4.25 11.97 4.59
CA ASP A 170 4.42 11.38 5.92
C ASP A 170 4.67 9.86 5.84
N GLU A 171 4.23 9.23 4.74
CA GLU A 171 4.37 7.79 4.52
C GLU A 171 4.55 7.49 3.04
N ILE A 172 5.39 6.50 2.76
CA ILE A 172 5.53 5.87 1.45
C ILE A 172 4.92 4.47 1.56
N GLN A 173 3.84 4.23 0.82
CA GLN A 173 3.13 2.97 0.81
C GLN A 173 3.44 2.23 -0.49
N LEU A 174 3.97 1.02 -0.36
CA LEU A 174 4.32 0.17 -1.48
C LEU A 174 3.23 -0.86 -1.73
N ASP A 175 2.76 -0.92 -2.96
CA ASP A 175 1.81 -1.92 -3.42
C ASP A 175 2.42 -2.81 -4.50
N TYR A 176 1.77 -3.95 -4.77
CA TYR A 176 2.28 -4.98 -5.69
C TYR A 176 3.70 -5.42 -5.36
N ILE A 177 4.03 -5.49 -4.08
CA ILE A 177 5.28 -6.04 -3.55
C ILE A 177 5.19 -7.57 -3.46
N ARG A 178 4.97 -8.19 -4.60
CA ARG A 178 4.66 -9.62 -4.72
C ARG A 178 5.01 -10.17 -6.09
N PHE A 179 4.98 -11.48 -6.20
CA PHE A 179 5.00 -12.18 -7.49
C PHE A 179 3.59 -12.26 -8.09
N PRO A 180 3.43 -12.43 -9.43
CA PRO A 180 2.13 -12.50 -10.06
C PRO A 180 1.32 -13.73 -9.63
N THR A 181 -0.02 -13.58 -9.62
CA THR A 181 -0.99 -14.62 -9.24
C THR A 181 -1.80 -15.16 -10.39
N ASP A 182 -1.84 -14.46 -11.52
CA ASP A 182 -2.62 -14.83 -12.71
C ASP A 182 -1.72 -14.96 -13.94
N GLY A 183 -2.24 -15.61 -14.96
CA GLY A 183 -1.47 -15.88 -16.17
C GLY A 183 -0.93 -17.31 -16.24
N PRO A 184 -0.17 -17.63 -17.27
CA PRO A 184 0.45 -18.96 -17.44
C PRO A 184 1.69 -19.09 -16.54
N LEU A 185 1.51 -19.15 -15.22
CA LEU A 185 2.57 -19.14 -14.19
C LEU A 185 3.62 -20.24 -14.41
N GLN A 186 3.21 -21.41 -14.94
CA GLN A 186 4.10 -22.52 -15.27
C GLN A 186 5.11 -22.18 -16.37
N LYS A 187 4.86 -21.12 -17.15
CA LYS A 187 5.78 -20.62 -18.17
C LYS A 187 6.71 -19.51 -17.66
N ALA A 188 6.42 -18.97 -16.48
CA ALA A 188 7.24 -17.91 -15.91
C ALA A 188 8.64 -18.44 -15.56
N ASP A 189 9.65 -17.75 -16.05
CA ASP A 189 11.06 -18.01 -15.73
C ASP A 189 11.67 -16.78 -15.06
N TYR A 190 12.13 -16.99 -13.85
CA TYR A 190 12.73 -15.93 -13.03
C TYR A 190 14.26 -15.95 -13.06
N GLY A 191 14.86 -16.92 -13.78
CA GLY A 191 16.33 -17.13 -13.86
C GLY A 191 16.97 -17.62 -12.56
N VAL A 192 16.17 -17.90 -11.52
CA VAL A 192 16.59 -18.46 -10.23
C VAL A 192 15.53 -19.43 -9.73
N PRO A 193 15.86 -20.34 -8.80
CA PRO A 193 14.86 -21.24 -8.20
C PRO A 193 13.72 -20.43 -7.55
N HIS A 194 12.50 -20.67 -8.00
CA HIS A 194 11.31 -19.94 -7.54
C HIS A 194 10.60 -20.69 -6.41
N THR A 195 11.31 -20.88 -5.30
CA THR A 195 10.80 -21.53 -4.09
C THR A 195 10.14 -20.51 -3.16
N ALA A 196 9.29 -20.96 -2.22
CA ALA A 196 8.69 -20.09 -1.20
C ALA A 196 9.76 -19.33 -0.39
N GLU A 197 10.85 -20.01 -0.03
CA GLU A 197 11.97 -19.41 0.67
C GLU A 197 12.60 -18.26 -0.12
N ASN A 198 12.92 -18.50 -1.41
CA ASN A 198 13.54 -17.47 -2.26
C ASN A 198 12.58 -16.30 -2.52
N ARG A 199 11.27 -16.57 -2.73
CA ARG A 199 10.27 -15.50 -2.89
C ARG A 199 10.19 -14.63 -1.64
N THR A 200 10.04 -15.25 -0.48
CA THR A 200 9.94 -14.53 0.81
C THR A 200 11.22 -13.74 1.09
N ALA A 201 12.39 -14.33 0.85
CA ALA A 201 13.67 -13.65 1.05
C ALA A 201 13.83 -12.43 0.12
N ALA A 202 13.40 -12.53 -1.14
CA ALA A 202 13.48 -11.41 -2.07
C ALA A 202 12.60 -10.22 -1.65
N ILE A 203 11.35 -10.48 -1.26
CA ILE A 203 10.43 -9.45 -0.78
C ILE A 203 10.94 -8.82 0.53
N ALA A 204 11.40 -9.65 1.47
CA ALA A 204 11.96 -9.17 2.74
C ALA A 204 13.19 -8.28 2.54
N GLU A 205 14.14 -8.69 1.71
CA GLU A 205 15.36 -7.92 1.44
C GLU A 205 15.03 -6.60 0.70
N PHE A 206 14.08 -6.62 -0.23
CA PHE A 206 13.60 -5.41 -0.88
C PHE A 206 13.02 -4.42 0.14
N LEU A 207 12.07 -4.86 0.99
CA LEU A 207 11.45 -4.02 2.01
C LEU A 207 12.47 -3.48 3.00
N LYS A 208 13.41 -4.33 3.44
CA LYS A 208 14.52 -3.91 4.31
C LYS A 208 15.31 -2.76 3.68
N ARG A 209 15.68 -2.86 2.40
CA ARG A 209 16.43 -1.81 1.70
C ARG A 209 15.65 -0.52 1.54
N VAL A 210 14.34 -0.61 1.24
CA VAL A 210 13.48 0.58 1.20
C VAL A 210 13.42 1.22 2.59
N HIS A 211 13.20 0.44 3.64
CA HIS A 211 13.16 0.93 5.01
C HIS A 211 14.46 1.64 5.40
N GLU A 212 15.62 1.01 5.13
CA GLU A 212 16.95 1.62 5.36
C GLU A 212 17.11 2.94 4.59
N ALA A 213 16.63 3.01 3.35
CA ALA A 213 16.69 4.23 2.53
C ALA A 213 15.79 5.36 3.05
N LEU A 214 14.71 5.04 3.76
CA LEU A 214 13.77 5.99 4.37
C LEU A 214 14.12 6.36 5.82
N LEU A 215 15.02 5.63 6.49
CA LEU A 215 15.43 5.93 7.88
C LEU A 215 15.86 7.38 8.11
N PRO A 216 16.65 8.02 7.23
CA PRO A 216 17.08 9.40 7.43
C PRO A 216 16.00 10.44 7.11
N THR A 217 14.84 10.01 6.61
CA THR A 217 13.71 10.87 6.25
C THR A 217 12.65 10.88 7.36
N ARG A 218 11.64 11.76 7.24
CA ARG A 218 10.47 11.74 8.12
C ARG A 218 9.45 10.68 7.73
N ALA A 219 9.50 10.19 6.49
CA ALA A 219 8.50 9.27 5.97
C ALA A 219 8.59 7.89 6.63
N SER A 220 7.45 7.34 6.99
CA SER A 220 7.30 5.94 7.37
C SER A 220 7.17 5.05 6.13
N LEU A 221 7.40 3.75 6.26
CA LEU A 221 7.20 2.76 5.21
C LEU A 221 5.94 1.93 5.48
N GLY A 222 4.95 2.00 4.57
CA GLY A 222 3.79 1.12 4.52
C GLY A 222 3.93 0.04 3.44
N ALA A 223 3.33 -1.11 3.66
CA ALA A 223 3.31 -2.22 2.70
C ALA A 223 1.90 -2.77 2.54
N ASP A 224 1.35 -2.68 1.32
CA ASP A 224 0.09 -3.31 0.96
C ASP A 224 0.31 -4.80 0.72
N ILE A 225 -0.45 -5.63 1.42
CA ILE A 225 -0.37 -7.08 1.32
C ILE A 225 -1.72 -7.69 0.98
N PHE A 226 -1.73 -8.83 0.34
CA PHE A 226 -2.96 -9.57 0.08
C PHE A 226 -3.66 -9.95 1.38
N GLY A 227 -5.00 -9.90 1.37
CA GLY A 227 -5.80 -10.31 2.52
C GLY A 227 -5.51 -11.75 2.97
N LEU A 228 -5.22 -12.65 2.04
CA LEU A 228 -4.82 -14.03 2.34
C LEU A 228 -3.54 -14.15 3.17
N THR A 229 -2.64 -13.17 3.10
CA THR A 229 -1.39 -13.19 3.87
C THR A 229 -1.63 -13.20 5.38
N VAL A 230 -2.73 -12.61 5.86
CA VAL A 230 -3.10 -12.70 7.28
C VAL A 230 -3.84 -13.99 7.63
N TRP A 231 -4.26 -14.79 6.63
CA TRP A 231 -4.94 -16.07 6.81
C TRP A 231 -3.99 -17.25 6.80
N GLU A 232 -3.03 -17.26 5.85
CA GLU A 232 -2.15 -18.37 5.56
C GLU A 232 -0.79 -18.24 6.24
N LEU A 233 -0.24 -19.36 6.70
CA LEU A 233 1.13 -19.46 7.24
C LEU A 233 2.19 -19.55 6.14
N SER A 234 1.77 -19.74 4.89
CA SER A 234 2.65 -19.78 3.73
C SER A 234 2.87 -18.36 3.16
N ASP A 235 3.74 -18.26 2.15
CA ASP A 235 3.93 -17.06 1.36
C ASP A 235 2.83 -16.84 0.29
N SER A 236 1.76 -17.62 0.34
CA SER A 236 0.63 -17.63 -0.62
C SER A 236 1.08 -17.77 -2.10
N GLY A 237 2.28 -18.29 -2.34
CA GLY A 237 2.89 -18.39 -3.67
C GLY A 237 3.38 -17.07 -4.25
N ILE A 238 3.31 -15.98 -3.51
CA ILE A 238 3.57 -14.61 -3.97
C ILE A 238 4.73 -13.90 -3.24
N GLY A 239 5.36 -14.59 -2.31
CA GLY A 239 6.47 -14.05 -1.51
C GLY A 239 6.03 -13.21 -0.32
N GLN A 240 4.74 -13.05 -0.07
CA GLN A 240 4.23 -12.32 1.08
C GLN A 240 4.04 -13.27 2.27
N HIS A 241 4.85 -13.09 3.29
CA HIS A 241 4.79 -13.83 4.56
C HIS A 241 4.69 -12.83 5.70
N LEU A 242 3.60 -12.86 6.46
CA LEU A 242 3.25 -11.82 7.43
C LEU A 242 4.36 -11.58 8.45
N GLU A 243 4.84 -12.65 9.09
CA GLU A 243 5.84 -12.59 10.16
C GLU A 243 7.18 -12.01 9.67
N THR A 244 7.47 -12.15 8.39
CA THR A 244 8.67 -11.59 7.78
C THR A 244 8.48 -10.13 7.39
N ILE A 245 7.34 -9.78 6.78
CA ILE A 245 7.06 -8.42 6.31
C ILE A 245 7.01 -7.43 7.48
N VAL A 246 6.34 -7.77 8.58
CA VAL A 246 6.21 -6.87 9.75
C VAL A 246 7.54 -6.46 10.38
N GLN A 247 8.62 -7.20 10.12
CA GLN A 247 9.96 -6.87 10.62
C GLN A 247 10.63 -5.73 9.84
N HIS A 248 10.19 -5.47 8.62
CA HIS A 248 10.85 -4.56 7.69
C HIS A 248 10.04 -3.33 7.31
N VAL A 249 8.84 -3.15 7.87
CA VAL A 249 7.96 -2.02 7.60
C VAL A 249 7.50 -1.34 8.88
N ASP A 250 7.09 -0.06 8.78
CA ASP A 250 6.44 0.66 9.87
C ASP A 250 4.94 0.32 9.92
N TYR A 251 4.30 0.13 8.75
CA TYR A 251 2.90 -0.25 8.66
C TYR A 251 2.69 -1.42 7.71
N VAL A 252 1.83 -2.34 8.09
CA VAL A 252 1.34 -3.44 7.25
C VAL A 252 -0.13 -3.19 6.97
N CYS A 253 -0.48 -3.19 5.67
CA CYS A 253 -1.77 -2.75 5.17
C CYS A 253 -2.45 -3.91 4.41
N PRO A 254 -3.06 -4.87 5.12
CA PRO A 254 -3.74 -5.98 4.46
C PRO A 254 -4.98 -5.51 3.70
N MET A 255 -5.12 -5.93 2.45
CA MET A 255 -6.27 -5.66 1.58
C MET A 255 -7.39 -6.65 1.90
N LEU A 256 -8.21 -6.34 2.90
CA LEU A 256 -9.25 -7.22 3.42
C LEU A 256 -10.60 -6.96 2.74
N TYR A 257 -10.63 -7.11 1.42
CA TYR A 257 -11.86 -6.91 0.64
C TYR A 257 -12.72 -8.18 0.66
N PRO A 258 -13.91 -8.19 1.31
CA PRO A 258 -14.74 -9.39 1.41
C PRO A 258 -15.09 -10.01 0.07
N SER A 259 -15.23 -9.19 -0.99
CA SER A 259 -15.49 -9.65 -2.36
C SER A 259 -14.35 -10.44 -3.01
N HIS A 260 -13.14 -10.37 -2.45
CA HIS A 260 -11.94 -11.03 -3.00
C HIS A 260 -11.63 -12.38 -2.33
N PHE A 261 -12.43 -12.79 -1.33
CA PHE A 261 -12.30 -14.10 -0.74
C PHE A 261 -13.21 -15.11 -1.46
N TRP A 262 -12.76 -16.36 -1.54
CA TRP A 262 -13.47 -17.41 -2.28
C TRP A 262 -14.79 -17.79 -1.62
N ALA A 263 -15.74 -18.24 -2.43
CA ALA A 263 -16.95 -18.90 -1.94
C ALA A 263 -16.61 -20.04 -0.97
N GLY A 264 -17.30 -20.10 0.15
CA GLY A 264 -17.03 -21.05 1.23
C GLY A 264 -15.99 -20.59 2.26
N SER A 265 -15.30 -19.47 2.04
CA SER A 265 -14.37 -18.91 3.04
C SER A 265 -15.12 -18.61 4.34
N LEU A 266 -14.51 -19.02 5.47
CA LEU A 266 -15.11 -18.93 6.81
C LEU A 266 -16.49 -19.61 6.95
N GLY A 267 -16.85 -20.50 6.02
CA GLY A 267 -18.16 -21.17 5.97
C GLY A 267 -19.25 -20.36 5.28
N PHE A 268 -18.94 -19.18 4.74
CA PHE A 268 -19.89 -18.34 4.02
C PHE A 268 -19.92 -18.71 2.53
N GLU A 269 -21.11 -18.97 1.99
CA GLU A 269 -21.27 -19.20 0.54
C GLU A 269 -20.82 -17.98 -0.25
N ILE A 270 -21.15 -16.78 0.23
CA ILE A 270 -20.74 -15.49 -0.36
C ILE A 270 -20.10 -14.64 0.74
N PRO A 271 -18.77 -14.66 0.90
CA PRO A 271 -18.08 -13.84 1.91
C PRO A 271 -18.37 -12.33 1.80
N ASN A 272 -18.67 -11.86 0.59
CA ASN A 272 -19.02 -10.45 0.33
C ASN A 272 -20.31 -10.01 1.08
N ASP A 273 -21.18 -10.91 1.46
CA ASP A 273 -22.40 -10.61 2.24
C ASP A 273 -22.13 -10.53 3.75
N HIS A 274 -20.88 -10.82 4.19
CA HIS A 274 -20.47 -10.90 5.58
C HIS A 274 -19.25 -10.00 5.88
N PRO A 275 -19.34 -8.67 5.58
CA PRO A 275 -18.20 -7.78 5.68
C PRO A 275 -17.62 -7.67 7.09
N TYR A 276 -18.47 -7.69 8.13
CA TYR A 276 -18.04 -7.61 9.51
C TYR A 276 -17.24 -8.85 9.93
N GLU A 277 -17.80 -10.04 9.69
CA GLU A 277 -17.21 -11.30 10.14
C GLU A 277 -15.92 -11.60 9.39
N VAL A 278 -15.87 -11.36 8.07
CA VAL A 278 -14.67 -11.54 7.26
C VAL A 278 -13.54 -10.60 7.74
N MET A 279 -13.87 -9.33 7.99
CA MET A 279 -12.92 -8.34 8.48
C MET A 279 -12.41 -8.69 9.86
N LEU A 280 -13.31 -8.94 10.82
CA LEU A 280 -12.96 -9.22 12.22
C LEU A 280 -12.06 -10.46 12.31
N TRP A 281 -12.49 -11.56 11.69
CA TRP A 281 -11.72 -12.81 11.72
C TRP A 281 -10.33 -12.64 11.10
N SER A 282 -10.25 -11.93 9.97
CA SER A 282 -8.98 -11.67 9.29
C SER A 282 -8.01 -10.90 10.17
N LEU A 283 -8.49 -9.85 10.84
CA LEU A 283 -7.68 -9.04 11.74
C LEU A 283 -7.26 -9.82 12.98
N GLU A 284 -8.19 -10.52 13.64
CA GLU A 284 -7.88 -11.34 14.82
C GLU A 284 -6.86 -12.44 14.49
N ASN A 285 -7.01 -13.11 13.34
CA ASN A 285 -6.06 -14.13 12.91
C ASN A 285 -4.66 -13.53 12.67
N GLY A 286 -4.57 -12.45 11.89
CA GLY A 286 -3.29 -11.77 11.64
C GLY A 286 -2.63 -11.27 12.93
N LEU A 287 -3.39 -10.60 13.80
CA LEU A 287 -2.89 -10.07 15.07
C LEU A 287 -2.49 -11.16 16.06
N SER A 288 -3.13 -12.34 16.04
CA SER A 288 -2.72 -13.47 16.88
C SER A 288 -1.36 -14.03 16.50
N ARG A 289 -0.99 -13.91 15.22
CA ARG A 289 0.30 -14.39 14.70
C ARG A 289 1.45 -13.43 14.98
N VAL A 290 1.19 -12.13 15.04
CA VAL A 290 2.19 -11.07 15.24
C VAL A 290 1.68 -10.02 16.26
N PRO A 291 1.42 -10.42 17.51
CA PRO A 291 0.77 -9.54 18.51
C PRO A 291 1.57 -8.28 18.81
N GLU A 292 2.89 -8.33 18.70
CA GLU A 292 3.80 -7.19 18.89
C GLU A 292 3.67 -6.14 17.77
N ALA A 293 3.16 -6.54 16.61
CA ALA A 293 2.99 -5.67 15.44
C ALA A 293 1.61 -4.97 15.41
N ARG A 294 0.78 -5.06 16.47
CA ARG A 294 -0.57 -4.49 16.50
C ARG A 294 -0.62 -3.03 16.02
N LYS A 295 0.29 -2.18 16.47
CA LYS A 295 0.35 -0.76 16.07
C LYS A 295 0.80 -0.54 14.62
N LYS A 296 1.28 -1.57 13.95
CA LYS A 296 1.64 -1.54 12.52
C LYS A 296 0.45 -1.84 11.60
N PHE A 297 -0.63 -2.47 12.12
CA PHE A 297 -1.77 -2.85 11.29
C PHE A 297 -2.64 -1.66 10.91
N ARG A 298 -2.87 -1.51 9.60
CA ARG A 298 -3.76 -0.51 9.01
C ARG A 298 -4.44 -1.11 7.79
N PRO A 299 -5.57 -1.84 7.95
CA PRO A 299 -6.22 -2.55 6.86
C PRO A 299 -6.82 -1.61 5.83
N TRP A 300 -6.83 -2.06 4.59
CA TRP A 300 -7.68 -1.54 3.54
C TRP A 300 -9.07 -2.16 3.64
N LEU A 301 -10.09 -1.33 3.58
CA LEU A 301 -11.51 -1.68 3.61
C LEU A 301 -12.12 -1.44 2.24
N GLN A 302 -13.11 -2.26 1.90
CA GLN A 302 -13.83 -2.20 0.64
C GLN A 302 -14.93 -1.14 0.69
N ASP A 303 -14.86 -0.12 -0.17
CA ASP A 303 -15.93 0.85 -0.41
C ASP A 303 -16.31 0.83 -1.91
N PHE A 304 -16.60 -0.36 -2.44
CA PHE A 304 -17.00 -0.58 -3.83
C PHE A 304 -17.79 -1.90 -3.94
N SER A 305 -18.66 -2.00 -4.97
CA SER A 305 -19.35 -3.25 -5.29
C SER A 305 -18.55 -4.08 -6.27
N TYR A 306 -18.32 -5.37 -5.98
CA TYR A 306 -17.61 -6.28 -6.86
C TYR A 306 -18.00 -7.75 -6.59
N GLY A 307 -18.03 -8.56 -7.66
CA GLY A 307 -18.31 -10.00 -7.56
C GLY A 307 -19.75 -10.33 -7.17
N PRO A 308 -19.98 -11.56 -6.70
CA PRO A 308 -21.29 -12.00 -6.23
C PRO A 308 -21.63 -11.37 -4.87
N GLY A 309 -22.94 -11.35 -4.56
CA GLY A 309 -23.47 -10.83 -3.31
C GLY A 309 -24.16 -9.49 -3.44
N LYS A 310 -24.47 -8.89 -2.29
CA LYS A 310 -25.16 -7.60 -2.25
C LYS A 310 -24.25 -6.45 -2.68
N PRO A 311 -24.84 -5.38 -3.27
CA PRO A 311 -24.11 -4.14 -3.47
C PRO A 311 -23.61 -3.56 -2.14
N TYR A 312 -22.43 -2.94 -2.17
CA TYR A 312 -21.88 -2.23 -1.02
C TYR A 312 -22.47 -0.82 -0.93
N GLY A 313 -22.88 -0.47 0.26
CA GLY A 313 -23.35 0.84 0.66
C GLY A 313 -22.77 1.22 2.03
N ALA A 314 -23.34 2.25 2.64
CA ALA A 314 -22.87 2.75 3.94
C ALA A 314 -22.89 1.68 5.04
N GLU A 315 -23.87 0.78 5.05
CA GLU A 315 -23.98 -0.29 6.06
C GLU A 315 -22.81 -1.27 6.00
N GLU A 316 -22.41 -1.72 4.80
CA GLU A 316 -21.32 -2.66 4.58
C GLU A 316 -19.96 -2.02 4.90
N VAL A 317 -19.77 -0.76 4.54
CA VAL A 317 -18.56 -0.01 4.89
C VAL A 317 -18.47 0.18 6.41
N ARG A 318 -19.58 0.60 7.05
CA ARG A 318 -19.61 0.80 8.51
C ARG A 318 -19.39 -0.50 9.27
N ALA A 319 -19.89 -1.64 8.77
CA ALA A 319 -19.67 -2.96 9.36
C ALA A 319 -18.18 -3.32 9.38
N GLN A 320 -17.43 -3.02 8.30
CA GLN A 320 -15.98 -3.23 8.25
C GLN A 320 -15.24 -2.31 9.24
N ILE A 321 -15.59 -1.02 9.30
CA ILE A 321 -14.99 -0.07 10.27
C ILE A 321 -15.22 -0.55 11.69
N LYS A 322 -16.45 -0.99 12.01
CA LYS A 322 -16.78 -1.57 13.33
C LYS A 322 -15.91 -2.78 13.65
N ALA A 323 -15.70 -3.68 12.70
CA ALA A 323 -14.85 -4.85 12.90
C ALA A 323 -13.38 -4.48 13.19
N VAL A 324 -12.86 -3.41 12.57
CA VAL A 324 -11.53 -2.88 12.89
C VAL A 324 -11.45 -2.44 14.35
N TYR A 325 -12.46 -1.70 14.83
CA TYR A 325 -12.51 -1.24 16.24
C TYR A 325 -12.67 -2.41 17.21
N ASP A 326 -13.53 -3.39 16.89
CA ASP A 326 -13.73 -4.58 17.73
C ASP A 326 -12.48 -5.47 17.79
N ALA A 327 -11.64 -5.48 16.74
CA ALA A 327 -10.32 -6.12 16.76
C ALA A 327 -9.27 -5.35 17.60
N GLY A 328 -9.64 -4.17 18.16
CA GLY A 328 -8.76 -3.32 18.96
C GLY A 328 -7.76 -2.51 18.13
N LEU A 329 -8.12 -2.18 16.91
CA LEU A 329 -7.43 -1.25 16.03
C LEU A 329 -8.23 0.04 15.91
N ASP A 330 -7.58 1.12 15.43
CA ASP A 330 -8.20 2.45 15.30
C ASP A 330 -7.89 3.12 13.95
N SER A 331 -6.95 2.54 13.20
CA SER A 331 -6.47 3.06 11.93
C SER A 331 -6.89 2.14 10.78
N TRP A 332 -7.34 2.72 9.68
CA TRP A 332 -7.84 2.02 8.50
C TRP A 332 -7.83 2.92 7.26
N MET A 333 -8.01 2.33 6.09
CA MET A 333 -8.06 3.05 4.81
C MET A 333 -9.21 2.51 3.96
N LEU A 334 -9.97 3.38 3.29
CA LEU A 334 -11.01 3.01 2.33
C LEU A 334 -10.44 2.97 0.91
N TRP A 335 -10.73 1.88 0.22
CA TRP A 335 -10.42 1.72 -1.19
C TRP A 335 -11.67 1.83 -2.05
N ASN A 336 -11.63 2.74 -3.01
CA ASN A 336 -12.55 2.81 -4.15
C ASN A 336 -11.78 3.34 -5.36
N ALA A 337 -11.69 2.54 -6.43
CA ALA A 337 -10.92 2.91 -7.63
C ALA A 337 -11.46 4.16 -8.35
N ASP A 338 -12.78 4.39 -8.25
CA ASP A 338 -13.47 5.55 -8.82
C ASP A 338 -13.40 6.78 -7.91
N ASN A 339 -12.85 6.61 -6.69
CA ASN A 339 -12.77 7.65 -5.65
C ASN A 339 -14.14 8.21 -5.23
N VAL A 340 -15.15 7.35 -5.19
CA VAL A 340 -16.51 7.66 -4.70
C VAL A 340 -16.72 6.91 -3.39
N TYR A 341 -17.02 7.65 -2.32
CA TYR A 341 -17.09 7.10 -0.96
C TYR A 341 -18.48 7.32 -0.36
N HIS A 342 -18.92 6.35 0.46
CA HIS A 342 -20.18 6.44 1.19
C HIS A 342 -19.98 7.26 2.48
N GLU A 343 -20.24 8.60 2.39
CA GLU A 343 -20.08 9.53 3.53
C GLU A 343 -20.91 9.09 4.74
N GLU A 344 -22.10 8.52 4.51
CA GLU A 344 -23.02 8.07 5.56
C GLU A 344 -22.45 6.91 6.40
N ALA A 345 -21.39 6.25 5.91
CA ALA A 345 -20.66 5.24 6.68
C ALA A 345 -19.70 5.83 7.71
N LEU A 346 -19.38 7.11 7.61
CA LEU A 346 -18.36 7.79 8.39
C LEU A 346 -18.98 8.58 9.55
N GLU A 347 -18.25 8.65 10.66
CA GLU A 347 -18.63 9.53 11.76
C GLU A 347 -18.31 10.99 11.40
N PRO A 348 -19.08 11.97 11.92
CA PRO A 348 -18.73 13.37 11.79
C PRO A 348 -17.32 13.66 12.32
N GLY A 349 -16.62 14.58 11.68
CA GLY A 349 -15.32 15.06 12.14
C GLY A 349 -15.41 15.65 13.55
N ALA A 350 -14.35 15.55 14.32
CA ALA A 350 -14.25 16.23 15.60
C ALA A 350 -14.26 17.76 15.36
N SER A 351 -15.26 18.44 15.90
CA SER A 351 -15.42 19.91 15.83
C SER A 351 -14.37 20.64 16.67
#